data_60774903d336bffa0c5f9ea8ded5727c
#
_entry.id   60774903d336bffa0c5f9ea8ded5727c
#
_cell.length_a   1.000
_cell.length_b   1.000
_cell.length_c   1.000
_cell.angle_alpha   90.00
_cell.angle_beta   90.00
_cell.angle_gamma   90.00
#
_symmetry.space_group_name_H-M   'P 1'
#
loop_
_entity.id
_entity.type
_entity.pdbx_description
1 polymer ?
#
loop_
_entity_poly.entity_id
_entity_poly.type
_entity_poly.pdbx_seq_one_letter_code
_entity_poly.pdbx_strand_id
1 'polypeptide(L)'
;MAIVEMQKLGIYAGKKHRKDILEFLQSMGAMEVDVSKAASEQFEKQDTQAERMKFEKVADAFDNAIELLKKKAPKEKKKLLNLELELIPKAEEDEIIAHKAEIYSNANTVLSLEKQIAESQAII
;
A
#
# COMPACT_ATOMS: atom_id res chain seq x y z
N MET A 1 -31.75 -11.94 6.84
CA MET A 1 -30.52 -11.27 7.28
C MET A 1 -29.79 -12.22 8.21
N ALA A 2 -28.57 -12.60 7.89
CA ALA A 2 -27.75 -13.41 8.79
C ALA A 2 -27.15 -12.45 9.84
N ILE A 3 -27.43 -12.69 11.11
CA ILE A 3 -26.82 -11.96 12.23
C ILE A 3 -25.56 -12.74 12.58
N VAL A 4 -24.40 -12.14 12.37
CA VAL A 4 -23.12 -12.72 12.80
C VAL A 4 -22.89 -12.30 14.26
N GLU A 5 -22.68 -13.28 15.13
CA GLU A 5 -22.36 -13.03 16.53
C GLU A 5 -20.94 -12.47 16.63
N MET A 6 -20.80 -11.27 17.16
CA MET A 6 -19.51 -10.58 17.29
C MET A 6 -19.10 -10.48 18.76
N GLN A 7 -17.84 -10.71 19.06
CA GLN A 7 -17.28 -10.57 20.40
C GLN A 7 -16.20 -9.51 20.41
N LYS A 8 -16.15 -8.71 21.48
CA LYS A 8 -15.10 -7.70 21.67
C LYS A 8 -13.93 -8.31 22.43
N LEU A 9 -12.75 -8.25 21.82
CA LEU A 9 -11.51 -8.77 22.38
C LEU A 9 -10.50 -7.63 22.61
N GLY A 10 -9.75 -7.69 23.70
CA GLY A 10 -8.60 -6.80 23.96
C GLY A 10 -7.30 -7.60 23.82
N ILE A 11 -6.41 -7.16 22.96
CA ILE A 11 -5.11 -7.78 22.76
C ILE A 11 -4.02 -6.86 23.33
N TYR A 12 -3.26 -7.36 24.30
CA TYR A 12 -2.17 -6.64 24.95
C TYR A 12 -0.85 -7.32 24.61
N ALA A 13 0.09 -6.55 24.06
CA ALA A 13 1.39 -7.07 23.65
C ALA A 13 2.49 -6.02 23.74
N GLY A 14 3.74 -6.48 23.76
CA GLY A 14 4.90 -5.59 23.71
C GLY A 14 4.98 -4.84 22.36
N LYS A 15 5.37 -3.57 22.39
CA LYS A 15 5.46 -2.68 21.22
C LYS A 15 6.22 -3.29 20.03
N LYS A 16 7.27 -4.07 20.31
CA LYS A 16 8.10 -4.75 19.29
C LYS A 16 7.34 -5.79 18.46
N HIS A 17 6.28 -6.37 19.00
CA HIS A 17 5.46 -7.38 18.32
C HIS A 17 4.22 -6.80 17.61
N ARG A 18 4.05 -5.48 17.66
CA ARG A 18 2.87 -4.81 17.11
C ARG A 18 2.65 -5.14 15.63
N LYS A 19 3.71 -5.06 14.84
CA LYS A 19 3.62 -5.28 13.38
C LYS A 19 3.20 -6.72 13.08
N ASP A 20 3.88 -7.69 13.66
CA ASP A 20 3.63 -9.11 13.44
C ASP A 20 2.20 -9.50 13.84
N ILE A 21 1.71 -8.95 14.96
CA ILE A 21 0.34 -9.19 15.43
C ILE A 21 -0.68 -8.59 14.47
N LEU A 22 -0.46 -7.35 13.99
CA LEU A 22 -1.38 -6.71 13.04
C LEU A 22 -1.41 -7.45 11.70
N GLU A 23 -0.27 -7.88 11.17
CA GLU A 23 -0.19 -8.69 9.95
C GLU A 23 -0.92 -10.03 10.12
N PHE A 24 -0.73 -10.68 11.26
CA PHE A 24 -1.44 -11.93 11.58
C PHE A 24 -2.96 -11.72 11.63
N LEU A 25 -3.43 -10.69 12.34
CA LEU A 25 -4.86 -10.38 12.44
C LEU A 25 -5.45 -10.03 11.06
N GLN A 26 -4.73 -9.28 10.26
CA GLN A 26 -5.13 -8.93 8.90
C GLN A 26 -5.23 -10.17 8.00
N SER A 27 -4.29 -11.10 8.12
CA SER A 27 -4.29 -12.36 7.34
C SER A 27 -5.47 -13.26 7.69
N MET A 28 -5.96 -13.20 8.92
CA MET A 28 -7.15 -13.95 9.35
C MET A 28 -8.44 -13.42 8.73
N GLY A 29 -8.51 -12.13 8.39
CA GLY A 29 -9.70 -11.49 7.80
C GLY A 29 -10.99 -11.55 8.66
N ALA A 30 -10.85 -11.93 9.93
CA ALA A 30 -11.98 -12.21 10.83
C ALA A 30 -12.18 -11.12 11.90
N MET A 31 -11.36 -10.06 11.91
CA MET A 31 -11.38 -9.06 12.98
C MET A 31 -11.43 -7.63 12.41
N GLU A 32 -12.25 -6.81 13.06
CA GLU A 32 -12.24 -5.37 12.88
C GLU A 32 -11.46 -4.73 14.02
N VAL A 33 -10.50 -3.85 13.70
CA VAL A 33 -9.71 -3.14 14.70
C VAL A 33 -10.38 -1.82 15.05
N ASP A 34 -10.96 -1.73 16.26
CA ASP A 34 -11.53 -0.49 16.79
C ASP A 34 -10.45 0.35 17.47
N VAL A 35 -10.22 1.56 16.95
CA VAL A 35 -9.19 2.49 17.46
C VAL A 35 -9.77 3.50 18.45
N SER A 36 -11.09 3.52 18.60
CA SER A 36 -11.78 4.73 19.08
C SER A 36 -11.81 4.94 20.59
N LYS A 37 -11.60 3.94 21.44
CA LYS A 37 -12.00 4.08 22.86
C LYS A 37 -11.09 3.47 23.92
N ALA A 38 -9.95 2.94 23.59
CA ALA A 38 -9.08 2.27 24.57
C ALA A 38 -7.97 3.18 25.14
N ALA A 39 -8.08 4.49 24.98
CA ALA A 39 -7.18 5.43 25.66
C ALA A 39 -7.55 5.48 27.15
N SER A 40 -7.02 4.53 27.92
CA SER A 40 -6.83 4.72 29.34
C SER A 40 -5.60 5.61 29.54
N GLU A 41 -5.46 6.26 30.67
CA GLU A 41 -4.28 7.08 31.03
C GLU A 41 -2.92 6.35 30.84
N GLN A 42 -2.94 5.02 30.69
CA GLN A 42 -1.77 4.16 30.53
C GLN A 42 -1.42 3.81 29.08
N PHE A 43 -2.31 4.08 28.11
CA PHE A 43 -2.11 3.72 26.71
C PHE A 43 -2.32 4.93 25.82
N GLU A 44 -1.25 5.38 25.18
CA GLU A 44 -1.28 6.46 24.19
C GLU A 44 -1.39 5.93 22.78
N LYS A 45 -2.15 6.63 21.96
CA LYS A 45 -2.22 6.36 20.52
C LYS A 45 -0.86 6.69 19.90
N GLN A 46 -0.24 5.72 19.26
CA GLN A 46 1.00 5.97 18.51
C GLN A 46 0.68 6.79 17.25
N ASP A 47 1.35 7.92 17.10
CA ASP A 47 1.31 8.68 15.85
C ASP A 47 2.13 7.97 14.77
N THR A 48 1.48 7.60 13.69
CA THR A 48 2.10 6.96 12.51
C THR A 48 1.99 7.84 11.27
N GLN A 49 1.61 9.10 11.41
CA GLN A 49 1.36 10.00 10.30
C GLN A 49 2.61 10.20 9.42
N ALA A 50 3.77 10.38 10.02
CA ALA A 50 5.02 10.55 9.27
C ALA A 50 5.41 9.32 8.45
N GLU A 51 5.18 8.12 9.00
CA GLU A 51 5.43 6.86 8.30
C GLU A 51 4.42 6.67 7.17
N ARG A 52 3.16 6.92 7.43
CA ARG A 52 2.10 6.86 6.44
C ARG A 52 2.37 7.79 5.26
N MET A 53 2.73 9.04 5.49
CA MET A 53 3.09 9.99 4.43
C MET A 53 4.26 9.53 3.56
N LYS A 54 5.26 8.83 4.15
CA LYS A 54 6.35 8.24 3.37
C LYS A 54 5.86 7.14 2.43
N PHE A 55 4.97 6.27 2.90
CA PHE A 55 4.39 5.22 2.06
C PHE A 55 3.49 5.80 0.96
N GLU A 56 2.64 6.77 1.30
CA GLU A 56 1.77 7.46 0.33
C GLU A 56 2.61 8.09 -0.78
N LYS A 57 3.68 8.82 -0.44
CA LYS A 57 4.57 9.42 -1.44
C LYS A 57 5.23 8.41 -2.38
N VAL A 58 5.57 7.24 -1.87
CA VAL A 58 6.13 6.16 -2.69
C VAL A 58 5.06 5.54 -3.59
N ALA A 59 3.86 5.32 -3.06
CA ALA A 59 2.71 4.83 -3.83
C ALA A 59 2.34 5.80 -4.96
N ASP A 60 2.24 7.09 -4.68
CA ASP A 60 1.97 8.12 -5.68
C ASP A 60 3.00 8.13 -6.82
N ALA A 61 4.28 7.92 -6.49
CA ALA A 61 5.33 7.85 -7.51
C ALA A 61 5.16 6.62 -8.43
N PHE A 62 4.76 5.48 -7.86
CA PHE A 62 4.45 4.29 -8.65
C PHE A 62 3.22 4.48 -9.52
N ASP A 63 2.14 5.00 -8.97
CA ASP A 63 0.89 5.22 -9.70
C ASP A 63 1.12 6.17 -10.88
N ASN A 64 1.80 7.28 -10.65
CA ASN A 64 2.15 8.22 -11.71
C ASN A 64 3.02 7.59 -12.81
N ALA A 65 4.04 6.80 -12.44
CA ALA A 65 4.89 6.11 -13.41
C ALA A 65 4.10 5.07 -14.22
N ILE A 66 3.22 4.30 -13.57
CA ILE A 66 2.36 3.32 -14.21
C ILE A 66 1.37 3.98 -15.18
N GLU A 67 0.73 5.08 -14.78
CA GLU A 67 -0.16 5.83 -15.66
C GLU A 67 0.56 6.33 -16.91
N LEU A 68 1.77 6.83 -16.74
CA LEU A 68 2.60 7.34 -17.81
C LEU A 68 2.99 6.22 -18.79
N LEU A 69 3.44 5.09 -18.28
CA LEU A 69 3.74 3.90 -19.07
C LEU A 69 2.49 3.38 -19.81
N LYS A 70 1.33 3.33 -19.17
CA LYS A 70 0.07 2.95 -19.80
C LYS A 70 -0.33 3.88 -20.95
N LYS A 71 -0.02 5.16 -20.87
CA LYS A 71 -0.28 6.13 -21.98
C LYS A 71 0.65 5.91 -23.17
N LYS A 72 1.88 5.46 -22.93
CA LYS A 72 2.90 5.23 -23.97
C LYS A 72 2.91 3.79 -24.52
N ALA A 73 2.45 2.84 -23.73
CA ALA A 73 2.37 1.43 -24.17
C ALA A 73 1.26 1.20 -25.20
N PRO A 74 1.46 0.27 -26.14
CA PRO A 74 0.41 -0.13 -27.05
C PRO A 74 -0.78 -0.66 -26.25
N LYS A 75 -2.00 -0.23 -26.63
CA LYS A 75 -3.23 -0.62 -25.93
C LYS A 75 -3.44 -2.12 -26.03
N GLU A 76 -3.09 -2.84 -24.99
CA GLU A 76 -3.54 -4.22 -24.85
C GLU A 76 -5.07 -4.25 -24.74
N LYS A 77 -5.69 -5.17 -25.48
CA LYS A 77 -7.16 -5.39 -25.37
C LYS A 77 -7.43 -5.95 -23.98
N LYS A 78 -7.78 -5.08 -23.05
CA LYS A 78 -8.23 -5.49 -21.70
C LYS A 78 -9.44 -6.41 -21.87
N LYS A 79 -9.33 -7.65 -21.44
CA LYS A 79 -10.49 -8.49 -21.17
C LYS A 79 -11.29 -7.82 -20.05
N LEU A 80 -12.50 -7.38 -20.36
CA LEU A 80 -13.38 -6.58 -19.49
C LEU A 80 -13.91 -7.33 -18.25
N LEU A 81 -13.37 -8.49 -17.92
CA LEU A 81 -13.99 -9.45 -16.99
C LEU A 81 -13.21 -9.75 -15.70
N ASN A 82 -12.09 -9.09 -15.42
CA ASN A 82 -11.39 -9.32 -14.16
C ASN A 82 -11.61 -8.13 -13.21
N LEU A 83 -12.78 -8.13 -12.57
CA LEU A 83 -13.10 -7.34 -11.37
C LEU A 83 -12.70 -8.09 -10.08
N GLU A 84 -12.04 -9.23 -10.20
CA GLU A 84 -11.53 -9.95 -9.04
C GLU A 84 -10.27 -9.22 -8.53
N LEU A 85 -10.32 -8.81 -7.26
CA LEU A 85 -9.14 -8.39 -6.52
C LEU A 85 -8.13 -9.55 -6.56
N GLU A 86 -7.06 -9.38 -7.30
CA GLU A 86 -6.00 -10.36 -7.40
C GLU A 86 -5.27 -10.41 -6.04
N LEU A 87 -5.50 -11.49 -5.30
CA LEU A 87 -4.81 -11.73 -4.04
C LEU A 87 -3.38 -12.14 -4.35
N ILE A 88 -2.44 -11.27 -4.05
CA ILE A 88 -1.01 -11.54 -4.22
C ILE A 88 -0.55 -12.53 -3.13
N PRO A 89 0.03 -13.68 -3.50
CA PRO A 89 0.60 -14.61 -2.52
C PRO A 89 1.70 -13.95 -1.70
N LYS A 90 1.80 -14.28 -0.41
CA LYS A 90 2.79 -13.67 0.49
C LYS A 90 4.24 -13.80 0.01
N ALA A 91 4.58 -14.90 -0.65
CA ALA A 91 5.92 -15.09 -1.22
C ALA A 91 6.25 -14.08 -2.32
N GLU A 92 5.26 -13.72 -3.15
CA GLU A 92 5.40 -12.71 -4.20
C GLU A 92 5.46 -11.29 -3.60
N GLU A 93 4.69 -11.03 -2.54
CA GLU A 93 4.79 -9.79 -1.77
C GLU A 93 6.19 -9.59 -1.19
N ASP A 94 6.76 -10.64 -0.56
CA ASP A 94 8.10 -10.59 0.03
C ASP A 94 9.18 -10.33 -1.04
N GLU A 95 9.04 -10.89 -2.24
CA GLU A 95 9.93 -10.64 -3.39
C GLU A 95 9.83 -9.19 -3.88
N ILE A 96 8.63 -8.65 -4.02
CA ILE A 96 8.39 -7.25 -4.38
C ILE A 96 9.02 -6.31 -3.35
N ILE A 97 8.84 -6.62 -2.06
CA ILE A 97 9.41 -5.83 -0.96
C ILE A 97 10.95 -5.85 -1.00
N ALA A 98 11.56 -7.00 -1.32
CA ALA A 98 13.01 -7.12 -1.45
C ALA A 98 13.57 -6.24 -2.58
N HIS A 99 12.83 -6.07 -3.69
CA HIS A 99 13.23 -5.25 -4.83
C HIS A 99 12.67 -3.82 -4.80
N LYS A 100 12.01 -3.42 -3.72
CA LYS A 100 11.35 -2.12 -3.59
C LYS A 100 12.22 -0.92 -3.96
N ALA A 101 13.49 -0.93 -3.55
CA ALA A 101 14.41 0.19 -3.82
C ALA A 101 14.72 0.33 -5.31
N GLU A 102 14.90 -0.78 -6.01
CA GLU A 102 15.14 -0.81 -7.46
C GLU A 102 13.90 -0.36 -8.23
N ILE A 103 12.73 -0.90 -7.88
CA ILE A 103 11.45 -0.54 -8.50
C ILE A 103 11.18 0.96 -8.32
N TYR A 104 11.43 1.49 -7.12
CA TYR A 104 11.27 2.93 -6.86
C TYR A 104 12.24 3.80 -7.66
N SER A 105 13.49 3.36 -7.80
CA SER A 105 14.49 4.03 -8.66
C SER A 105 14.03 4.07 -10.12
N ASN A 106 13.51 2.96 -10.63
CA ASN A 106 13.00 2.85 -12.00
C ASN A 106 11.79 3.77 -12.22
N ALA A 107 10.85 3.82 -11.27
CA ALA A 107 9.71 4.73 -11.33
C ALA A 107 10.14 6.20 -11.40
N ASN A 108 11.08 6.62 -10.55
CA ASN A 108 11.62 7.99 -10.57
C ASN A 108 12.36 8.29 -11.88
N THR A 109 13.06 7.32 -12.46
CA THR A 109 13.72 7.48 -13.77
C THR A 109 12.68 7.74 -14.87
N VAL A 110 11.59 6.99 -14.90
CA VAL A 110 10.49 7.20 -15.86
C VAL A 110 9.90 8.60 -15.72
N LEU A 111 9.63 9.05 -14.49
CA LEU A 111 9.07 10.39 -14.24
C LEU A 111 10.06 11.51 -14.64
N SER A 112 11.35 11.32 -14.38
CA SER A 112 12.38 12.30 -14.75
C SER A 112 12.56 12.42 -16.27
N LEU A 113 12.51 11.30 -16.98
CA LEU A 113 12.57 11.28 -18.45
C LEU A 113 11.39 12.01 -19.08
N GLU A 114 10.18 11.80 -18.58
CA GLU A 114 9.00 12.52 -19.07
C GLU A 114 9.11 14.02 -18.84
N LYS A 115 9.64 14.44 -17.70
CA LYS A 115 9.92 15.85 -17.44
C LYS A 115 10.92 16.42 -18.45
N GLN A 116 12.01 15.70 -18.73
CA GLN A 116 13.01 16.13 -19.72
C GLN A 116 12.43 16.21 -21.14
N ILE A 117 11.56 15.28 -21.52
CA ILE A 117 10.86 15.33 -22.81
C ILE A 117 9.98 16.57 -22.88
N ALA A 118 9.19 16.86 -21.84
CA ALA A 118 8.33 18.04 -21.80
C ALA A 118 9.14 19.34 -21.86
N GLU A 119 10.24 19.43 -21.13
CA GLU A 119 11.16 20.58 -21.18
C GLU A 119 11.77 20.76 -22.57
N SER A 120 12.21 19.68 -23.22
CA SER A 120 12.76 19.71 -24.56
C SER A 120 11.73 20.15 -25.61
N GLN A 121 10.49 19.73 -25.47
CA GLN A 121 9.39 20.12 -26.35
C GLN A 121 8.99 21.61 -26.19
N ALA A 122 9.19 22.18 -24.99
CA ALA A 122 8.88 23.57 -24.72
C ALA A 122 9.94 24.56 -25.30
N ILE A 123 11.09 24.06 -25.72
CA ILE A 123 12.20 24.85 -26.28
C ILE A 123 12.09 24.95 -27.82
N ILE A 124 11.30 24.11 -28.45
CA ILE A 124 11.05 24.07 -29.89
C ILE A 124 9.85 24.97 -30.24
#